data_ce48ce7c8edcf0ca83c45c7a110a46dc
#
_entry.id   ce48ce7c8edcf0ca83c45c7a110a46dc
#
_cell.length_a   1.000
_cell.length_b   1.000
_cell.length_c   1.000
_cell.angle_alpha   90.00
_cell.angle_beta   90.00
_cell.angle_gamma   90.00
#
_symmetry.space_group_name_H-M   'P 1'
#
loop_
_entity.id
_entity.type
_entity.pdbx_description
1 polymer ?
#
loop_
_entity_poly.entity_id
_entity_poly.type
_entity_poly.pdbx_seq_one_letter_code
_entity_poly.pdbx_strand_id
1 'polypeptide(L)'
;MPPPQFIAAAVFSIFIKAIHVASAAIYIYTMVHLYKFNGTNIVVDAFSASVHVVDDVAYDVISLYADHPADEIIKIISKKYPDIPKTEISDCIDDVTELKNSGRLFAEDNYKPLAGELKTRSEGIVKALCLHVAHTCNLNCSYCFASQGKYHGERALMSFEVGKQALDFLIANSGTRRNLEVDFFGGEPLMNFAVVKKLVEYARSVEKRHGKNFRFTLTTNGVLIDDDVIDFADKEMSNVVLSLDGRKEVHDRFRVDYAGNGSFDRIVPKFQKLVKARGGKNYYMRGTFTHYNPDFLSDIKAMLELGFTELSMEPVVCAEGDAAKLTKDDLPIVLKQYEDLAVLMNERRKAGKPFTFYHYMLDLKAGPCIYKRISGCGSGTEYMAVTPWGDLYPCHQFVGEEKFKLGNVWDGVTELSVRKKFSDSNVYTRKDCADCWAKLYCSGGCAANSYHATGDVNGVYAYGCELFKKRMECAIWLEAVKELEENGDS
;
A
#
# COMPACT_ATOMS: atom_id res chain seq x y z
N MET A 1 33.59 -22.82 21.48
CA MET A 1 32.41 -22.04 21.06
C MET A 1 31.70 -22.91 20.05
N PRO A 2 30.37 -23.11 20.08
CA PRO A 2 29.69 -23.83 19.03
C PRO A 2 29.67 -23.00 17.73
N PRO A 3 29.65 -23.61 16.55
CA PRO A 3 29.61 -22.90 15.28
C PRO A 3 28.34 -22.08 15.15
N PRO A 4 28.33 -20.95 14.37
CA PRO A 4 27.14 -20.14 14.20
C PRO A 4 26.04 -20.97 13.54
N GLN A 5 24.91 -21.06 14.21
CA GLN A 5 23.72 -21.73 13.69
C GLN A 5 23.04 -20.78 12.67
N PHE A 6 23.05 -21.18 11.41
CA PHE A 6 22.29 -20.51 10.37
C PHE A 6 20.79 -20.67 10.66
N ILE A 7 20.09 -19.54 10.78
CA ILE A 7 18.67 -19.54 11.12
C ILE A 7 17.85 -19.92 9.90
N ALA A 8 17.10 -21.00 10.03
CA ALA A 8 16.19 -21.48 9.00
C ALA A 8 15.03 -20.48 8.80
N ALA A 9 14.97 -19.85 7.62
CA ALA A 9 13.82 -19.07 7.21
C ALA A 9 12.55 -19.92 7.19
N ALA A 10 11.45 -19.38 7.70
CA ALA A 10 10.14 -20.01 7.63
C ALA A 10 9.72 -20.25 6.17
N VAL A 11 9.60 -21.52 5.79
CA VAL A 11 9.32 -21.96 4.43
C VAL A 11 7.82 -21.93 4.17
N PHE A 12 7.37 -21.13 3.18
CA PHE A 12 6.08 -21.33 2.52
C PHE A 12 6.29 -22.17 1.25
N SER A 13 6.00 -23.46 1.35
CA SER A 13 5.97 -24.36 0.20
C SER A 13 4.58 -24.33 -0.43
N ILE A 14 4.44 -23.69 -1.59
CA ILE A 14 3.32 -23.93 -2.49
C ILE A 14 3.81 -24.96 -3.52
N PHE A 15 3.30 -26.18 -3.46
CA PHE A 15 3.56 -27.25 -4.44
C PHE A 15 3.03 -26.82 -5.82
N ILE A 16 3.89 -26.57 -6.78
CA ILE A 16 3.58 -26.54 -8.20
C ILE A 16 4.35 -27.67 -8.87
N LYS A 17 3.61 -28.63 -9.45
CA LYS A 17 4.19 -29.70 -10.29
C LYS A 17 4.86 -29.09 -11.51
N ALA A 18 6.15 -29.36 -11.67
CA ALA A 18 6.92 -29.00 -12.83
C ALA A 18 6.42 -29.77 -14.07
N ILE A 19 6.09 -29.03 -15.13
CA ILE A 19 5.91 -29.56 -16.48
C ILE A 19 7.24 -29.37 -17.20
N HIS A 20 7.89 -30.48 -17.59
CA HIS A 20 9.09 -30.46 -18.41
C HIS A 20 8.76 -30.01 -19.83
N VAL A 21 9.35 -28.92 -20.29
CA VAL A 21 9.41 -28.51 -21.69
C VAL A 21 10.87 -28.34 -22.12
N ALA A 22 11.19 -28.86 -23.27
CA ALA A 22 12.54 -29.02 -23.82
C ALA A 22 13.25 -27.70 -24.15
N SER A 23 14.53 -27.67 -23.86
CA SER A 23 15.68 -26.84 -24.26
C SER A 23 15.45 -25.73 -25.31
N ALA A 24 15.25 -24.52 -24.83
CA ALA A 24 15.90 -23.30 -25.33
C ALA A 24 16.74 -22.77 -24.15
N ALA A 25 17.90 -22.16 -24.42
CA ALA A 25 18.70 -21.56 -23.34
C ALA A 25 17.86 -20.48 -22.67
N ILE A 26 17.15 -20.85 -21.58
CA ILE A 26 16.36 -19.97 -20.79
C ILE A 26 17.39 -19.19 -19.98
N TYR A 27 17.54 -17.90 -20.27
CA TYR A 27 18.19 -16.97 -19.35
C TYR A 27 17.41 -17.01 -18.05
N ILE A 28 17.92 -17.73 -17.06
CA ILE A 28 17.35 -17.79 -15.72
C ILE A 28 17.55 -16.40 -15.11
N TYR A 29 16.47 -15.64 -15.02
CA TYR A 29 16.49 -14.33 -14.41
C TYR A 29 16.18 -14.48 -12.92
N THR A 30 17.19 -14.22 -12.08
CA THR A 30 17.08 -14.22 -10.62
C THR A 30 17.18 -12.81 -10.09
N MET A 31 16.60 -12.54 -8.95
CA MET A 31 16.62 -11.19 -8.37
C MET A 31 16.73 -11.25 -6.85
N VAL A 32 17.93 -10.96 -6.36
CA VAL A 32 18.25 -10.91 -4.93
C VAL A 32 18.58 -9.47 -4.55
N HIS A 33 17.96 -8.99 -3.48
CA HIS A 33 18.21 -7.66 -2.92
C HIS A 33 18.91 -7.77 -1.56
N LEU A 34 20.10 -7.16 -1.47
CA LEU A 34 20.89 -7.14 -0.24
C LEU A 34 20.92 -5.72 0.32
N TYR A 35 20.68 -5.59 1.61
CA TYR A 35 20.81 -4.30 2.30
C TYR A 35 21.20 -4.48 3.75
N LYS A 36 21.78 -3.44 4.33
CA LYS A 36 22.13 -3.38 5.75
C LYS A 36 21.30 -2.31 6.43
N PHE A 37 20.65 -2.66 7.52
CA PHE A 37 19.87 -1.70 8.29
C PHE A 37 19.96 -1.98 9.78
N ASN A 38 20.27 -0.96 10.57
CA ASN A 38 20.34 -0.97 12.05
C ASN A 38 21.12 -2.18 12.61
N GLY A 39 22.31 -2.45 12.04
CA GLY A 39 23.20 -3.54 12.48
C GLY A 39 22.80 -4.93 11.98
N THR A 40 21.78 -5.05 11.13
CA THR A 40 21.32 -6.32 10.57
C THR A 40 21.61 -6.37 9.07
N ASN A 41 22.18 -7.49 8.58
CA ASN A 41 22.33 -7.76 7.16
C ASN A 41 21.15 -8.58 6.69
N ILE A 42 20.43 -8.08 5.69
CA ILE A 42 19.20 -8.70 5.17
C ILE A 42 19.38 -9.01 3.69
N VAL A 43 18.94 -10.20 3.31
CA VAL A 43 18.90 -10.70 1.94
C VAL A 43 17.46 -11.08 1.61
N VAL A 44 16.92 -10.51 0.53
CA VAL A 44 15.55 -10.76 0.06
C VAL A 44 15.62 -11.38 -1.33
N ASP A 45 15.05 -12.54 -1.50
CA ASP A 45 14.81 -13.09 -2.83
C ASP A 45 13.43 -12.65 -3.33
N ALA A 46 13.40 -11.90 -4.43
CA ALA A 46 12.17 -11.25 -4.92
C ALA A 46 11.12 -12.25 -5.43
N PHE A 47 11.52 -13.44 -5.88
CA PHE A 47 10.62 -14.40 -6.50
C PHE A 47 10.14 -15.49 -5.55
N SER A 48 10.98 -15.98 -4.65
CA SER A 48 10.54 -16.87 -3.57
C SER A 48 9.88 -16.11 -2.41
N ALA A 49 10.11 -14.80 -2.32
CA ALA A 49 9.78 -13.95 -1.17
C ALA A 49 10.47 -14.40 0.14
N SER A 50 11.54 -15.18 0.05
CA SER A 50 12.35 -15.58 1.20
C SER A 50 13.14 -14.38 1.71
N VAL A 51 13.22 -14.26 3.04
CA VAL A 51 14.03 -13.26 3.74
C VAL A 51 15.03 -13.99 4.62
N HIS A 52 16.30 -13.62 4.50
CA HIS A 52 17.40 -14.21 5.27
C HIS A 52 18.11 -13.11 6.05
N VAL A 53 18.35 -13.36 7.34
CA VAL A 53 19.27 -12.55 8.15
C VAL A 53 20.58 -13.32 8.24
N VAL A 54 21.68 -12.66 7.86
CA VAL A 54 22.99 -13.30 7.71
C VAL A 54 24.10 -12.48 8.35
N ASP A 55 25.23 -13.11 8.63
CA ASP A 55 26.43 -12.43 9.05
C ASP A 55 27.13 -11.70 7.88
N ASP A 56 28.23 -11.00 8.17
CA ASP A 56 28.95 -10.23 7.16
C ASP A 56 29.61 -11.12 6.10
N VAL A 57 30.06 -12.31 6.46
CA VAL A 57 30.74 -13.25 5.52
C VAL A 57 29.70 -13.81 4.53
N ALA A 58 28.58 -14.31 5.03
CA ALA A 58 27.51 -14.83 4.19
C ALA A 58 26.90 -13.72 3.31
N TYR A 59 26.76 -12.49 3.82
CA TYR A 59 26.31 -11.34 3.05
C TYR A 59 27.22 -11.08 1.83
N ASP A 60 28.55 -11.06 2.06
CA ASP A 60 29.50 -10.83 0.99
C ASP A 60 29.59 -12.03 0.02
N VAL A 61 29.52 -13.27 0.50
CA VAL A 61 29.45 -14.47 -0.34
C VAL A 61 28.23 -14.40 -1.27
N ILE A 62 27.05 -14.12 -0.71
CA ILE A 62 25.80 -14.00 -1.51
C ILE A 62 25.92 -12.89 -2.55
N SER A 63 26.55 -11.76 -2.21
CA SER A 63 26.74 -10.64 -3.13
C SER A 63 27.58 -10.97 -4.36
N LEU A 64 28.46 -11.96 -4.26
CA LEU A 64 29.36 -12.41 -5.32
C LEU A 64 28.86 -13.66 -6.06
N TYR A 65 27.94 -14.39 -5.46
CA TYR A 65 27.57 -15.75 -5.85
C TYR A 65 27.04 -15.88 -7.29
N ALA A 66 26.34 -14.86 -7.80
CA ALA A 66 25.78 -14.90 -9.14
C ALA A 66 26.84 -14.67 -10.24
N ASP A 67 27.91 -13.92 -9.93
CA ASP A 67 28.82 -13.37 -10.92
C ASP A 67 30.22 -14.03 -10.88
N HIS A 68 30.54 -14.82 -9.83
CA HIS A 68 31.84 -15.41 -9.63
C HIS A 68 31.78 -16.92 -9.35
N PRO A 69 32.76 -17.72 -9.84
CA PRO A 69 32.91 -19.11 -9.45
C PRO A 69 33.40 -19.24 -8.00
N ALA A 70 33.16 -20.39 -7.37
CA ALA A 70 33.42 -20.62 -5.94
C ALA A 70 34.90 -20.36 -5.55
N ASP A 71 35.86 -20.76 -6.34
CA ASP A 71 37.31 -20.55 -6.09
C ASP A 71 37.67 -19.04 -6.08
N GLU A 72 37.05 -18.25 -6.91
CA GLU A 72 37.25 -16.80 -6.94
C GLU A 72 36.58 -16.12 -5.72
N ILE A 73 35.36 -16.54 -5.36
CA ILE A 73 34.68 -16.09 -4.13
C ILE A 73 35.57 -16.37 -2.91
N ILE A 74 36.06 -17.60 -2.77
CA ILE A 74 36.98 -17.97 -1.66
C ILE A 74 38.18 -17.04 -1.61
N LYS A 75 38.80 -16.76 -2.77
CA LYS A 75 39.96 -15.86 -2.84
C LYS A 75 39.64 -14.43 -2.42
N ILE A 76 38.51 -13.89 -2.88
CA ILE A 76 38.06 -12.50 -2.54
C ILE A 76 37.73 -12.41 -1.06
N ILE A 77 36.94 -13.34 -0.54
CA ILE A 77 36.45 -13.35 0.84
C ILE A 77 37.60 -13.59 1.82
N SER A 78 38.51 -14.55 1.56
CA SER A 78 39.70 -14.79 2.39
C SER A 78 40.63 -13.55 2.48
N LYS A 79 40.68 -12.72 1.45
CA LYS A 79 41.42 -11.47 1.49
C LYS A 79 40.75 -10.41 2.39
N LYS A 80 39.43 -10.37 2.38
CA LYS A 80 38.63 -9.43 3.19
C LYS A 80 38.57 -9.86 4.66
N TYR A 81 38.48 -11.17 4.90
CA TYR A 81 38.36 -11.79 6.23
C TYR A 81 39.50 -12.79 6.47
N PRO A 82 40.74 -12.32 6.74
CA PRO A 82 41.92 -13.18 6.84
C PRO A 82 41.89 -14.17 8.01
N ASP A 83 41.09 -13.88 9.03
CA ASP A 83 40.92 -14.73 10.22
C ASP A 83 39.89 -15.86 10.03
N ILE A 84 39.12 -15.83 8.93
CA ILE A 84 38.12 -16.86 8.62
C ILE A 84 38.78 -17.98 7.80
N PRO A 85 38.69 -19.25 8.25
CA PRO A 85 39.19 -20.39 7.50
C PRO A 85 38.53 -20.50 6.11
N LYS A 86 39.31 -20.88 5.10
CA LYS A 86 38.77 -21.11 3.74
C LYS A 86 37.68 -22.19 3.72
N THR A 87 37.75 -23.16 4.62
CA THR A 87 36.73 -24.21 4.78
C THR A 87 35.38 -23.61 5.19
N GLU A 88 35.35 -22.68 6.13
CA GLU A 88 34.10 -22.00 6.55
C GLU A 88 33.50 -21.17 5.39
N ILE A 89 34.36 -20.53 4.56
CA ILE A 89 33.89 -19.81 3.37
C ILE A 89 33.31 -20.80 2.35
N SER A 90 33.95 -21.98 2.17
CA SER A 90 33.45 -23.04 1.29
C SER A 90 32.11 -23.59 1.79
N ASP A 91 31.99 -23.88 3.08
CA ASP A 91 30.74 -24.35 3.71
C ASP A 91 29.61 -23.31 3.51
N CYS A 92 29.91 -22.02 3.65
CA CYS A 92 28.95 -20.96 3.39
C CYS A 92 28.49 -20.93 1.91
N ILE A 93 29.40 -21.16 0.95
CA ILE A 93 29.05 -21.27 -0.47
C ILE A 93 28.15 -22.49 -0.72
N ASP A 94 28.41 -23.60 -0.05
CA ASP A 94 27.60 -24.81 -0.15
C ASP A 94 26.19 -24.57 0.45
N ASP A 95 26.06 -23.87 1.57
CA ASP A 95 24.79 -23.46 2.14
C ASP A 95 23.99 -22.56 1.20
N VAL A 96 24.64 -21.58 0.56
CA VAL A 96 24.02 -20.71 -0.46
C VAL A 96 23.55 -21.54 -1.66
N THR A 97 24.34 -22.56 -2.05
CA THR A 97 23.99 -23.48 -3.14
C THR A 97 22.76 -24.33 -2.77
N GLU A 98 22.66 -24.80 -1.51
CA GLU A 98 21.48 -25.52 -1.02
C GLU A 98 20.23 -24.63 -1.04
N LEU A 99 20.34 -23.37 -0.57
CA LEU A 99 19.25 -22.39 -0.65
C LEU A 99 18.79 -22.16 -2.08
N LYS A 100 19.72 -22.06 -3.03
CA LYS A 100 19.41 -21.94 -4.46
C LYS A 100 18.70 -23.19 -4.99
N ASN A 101 19.24 -24.38 -4.71
CA ASN A 101 18.66 -25.65 -5.18
C ASN A 101 17.27 -25.91 -4.59
N SER A 102 17.00 -25.41 -3.38
CA SER A 102 15.69 -25.48 -2.74
C SER A 102 14.74 -24.35 -3.19
N GLY A 103 15.17 -23.44 -4.09
CA GLY A 103 14.38 -22.32 -4.60
C GLY A 103 14.07 -21.23 -3.56
N ARG A 104 14.89 -21.13 -2.51
CA ARG A 104 14.77 -20.12 -1.45
C ARG A 104 15.69 -18.92 -1.64
N LEU A 105 16.69 -19.04 -2.52
CA LEU A 105 17.58 -17.95 -2.91
C LEU A 105 17.93 -18.11 -4.38
N PHE A 106 18.11 -17.01 -5.11
CA PHE A 106 18.29 -17.02 -6.58
C PHE A 106 17.16 -17.78 -7.30
N ALA A 107 15.93 -17.66 -6.81
CA ALA A 107 14.76 -18.30 -7.38
C ALA A 107 14.43 -17.75 -8.78
N GLU A 108 13.82 -18.59 -9.61
CA GLU A 108 13.33 -18.20 -10.94
C GLU A 108 12.00 -17.45 -10.87
N ASP A 109 11.76 -16.56 -11.84
CA ASP A 109 10.46 -15.87 -11.96
C ASP A 109 9.39 -16.79 -12.57
N ASN A 110 8.72 -17.55 -11.72
CA ASN A 110 7.63 -18.43 -12.10
C ASN A 110 6.29 -17.71 -12.27
N TYR A 111 6.20 -16.40 -11.99
CA TYR A 111 4.95 -15.64 -12.01
C TYR A 111 4.72 -14.91 -13.33
N LYS A 112 5.77 -14.59 -14.07
CA LYS A 112 5.68 -13.92 -15.37
C LYS A 112 4.78 -14.65 -16.38
N PRO A 113 4.88 -15.98 -16.55
CA PRO A 113 3.97 -16.72 -17.41
C PRO A 113 2.51 -16.67 -16.96
N LEU A 114 2.27 -16.59 -15.64
CA LEU A 114 0.93 -16.58 -15.07
C LEU A 114 0.23 -15.22 -15.18
N ALA A 115 0.95 -14.14 -15.46
CA ALA A 115 0.40 -12.78 -15.46
C ALA A 115 -0.78 -12.60 -16.42
N GLY A 116 -0.73 -13.26 -17.59
CA GLY A 116 -1.83 -13.25 -18.57
C GLY A 116 -3.06 -14.05 -18.14
N GLU A 117 -2.84 -15.24 -17.56
CA GLU A 117 -3.94 -16.12 -17.13
C GLU A 117 -4.68 -15.55 -15.90
N LEU A 118 -3.94 -15.00 -14.95
CA LEU A 118 -4.51 -14.42 -13.73
C LEU A 118 -5.44 -13.25 -14.03
N LYS A 119 -5.16 -12.49 -15.10
CA LYS A 119 -6.00 -11.41 -15.59
C LYS A 119 -7.37 -11.90 -16.04
N THR A 120 -7.41 -12.94 -16.83
CA THR A 120 -8.67 -13.52 -17.38
C THR A 120 -9.63 -13.97 -16.26
N ARG A 121 -9.10 -14.44 -15.14
CA ARG A 121 -9.91 -14.94 -14.00
C ARG A 121 -10.67 -13.86 -13.24
N SER A 122 -10.25 -12.60 -13.29
CA SER A 122 -10.90 -11.48 -12.60
C SER A 122 -11.60 -10.50 -13.56
N GLU A 123 -11.55 -10.80 -14.87
CA GLU A 123 -12.14 -9.93 -15.86
C GLU A 123 -13.66 -9.79 -15.64
N GLY A 124 -14.12 -8.54 -15.54
CA GLY A 124 -15.53 -8.24 -15.34
C GLY A 124 -16.03 -8.28 -13.89
N ILE A 125 -15.20 -8.69 -12.89
CA ILE A 125 -15.65 -8.77 -11.50
C ILE A 125 -15.28 -7.47 -10.75
N VAL A 126 -16.29 -6.71 -10.35
CA VAL A 126 -16.14 -5.53 -9.49
C VAL A 126 -16.23 -5.96 -8.02
N LYS A 127 -15.26 -5.56 -7.19
CA LYS A 127 -15.22 -5.89 -5.77
C LYS A 127 -15.46 -4.70 -4.86
N ALA A 128 -15.21 -3.50 -5.35
CA ALA A 128 -15.23 -2.29 -4.53
C ALA A 128 -15.66 -1.06 -5.33
N LEU A 129 -16.41 -0.17 -4.67
CA LEU A 129 -16.76 1.15 -5.17
C LEU A 129 -16.35 2.23 -4.17
N CYS A 130 -15.80 3.32 -4.69
CA CYS A 130 -15.63 4.58 -3.97
C CYS A 130 -16.77 5.51 -4.34
N LEU A 131 -17.75 5.68 -3.47
CA LEU A 131 -18.89 6.55 -3.70
C LEU A 131 -18.55 7.99 -3.30
N HIS A 132 -18.43 8.87 -4.27
CA HIS A 132 -18.32 10.30 -4.04
C HIS A 132 -19.68 10.86 -3.66
N VAL A 133 -20.09 10.64 -2.41
CA VAL A 133 -21.42 11.08 -1.94
C VAL A 133 -21.55 12.60 -1.88
N ALA A 134 -20.42 13.33 -1.90
CA ALA A 134 -20.41 14.79 -1.92
C ALA A 134 -19.25 15.32 -2.78
N HIS A 135 -19.55 16.03 -3.86
CA HIS A 135 -18.63 16.90 -4.59
C HIS A 135 -18.64 18.30 -3.99
N THR A 136 -18.49 18.38 -2.68
CA THR A 136 -18.33 19.61 -1.90
C THR A 136 -17.63 19.32 -0.59
N CYS A 137 -16.97 20.31 -0.01
CA CYS A 137 -16.26 20.17 1.25
C CYS A 137 -16.49 21.42 2.11
N ASN A 138 -16.49 21.27 3.43
CA ASN A 138 -16.55 22.34 4.41
C ASN A 138 -15.16 22.88 4.82
N LEU A 139 -14.08 22.30 4.28
CA LEU A 139 -12.71 22.81 4.38
C LEU A 139 -12.20 23.27 3.01
N ASN A 140 -11.21 24.16 3.03
CA ASN A 140 -10.55 24.74 1.87
C ASN A 140 -9.05 24.40 1.87
N CYS A 141 -8.72 23.12 1.96
CA CYS A 141 -7.34 22.65 2.04
C CYS A 141 -6.56 23.03 0.79
N SER A 142 -5.41 23.71 0.94
CA SER A 142 -4.64 24.25 -0.19
C SER A 142 -3.98 23.16 -1.07
N TYR A 143 -3.58 22.01 -0.49
CA TYR A 143 -3.00 20.89 -1.24
C TYR A 143 -4.04 19.89 -1.79
N CYS A 144 -5.34 20.21 -1.73
CA CYS A 144 -6.39 19.25 -2.06
C CYS A 144 -6.40 18.86 -3.54
N PHE A 145 -6.02 17.63 -3.87
CA PHE A 145 -6.06 17.10 -5.23
C PHE A 145 -7.47 17.11 -5.85
N ALA A 146 -8.52 17.09 -4.99
CA ALA A 146 -9.92 17.09 -5.39
C ALA A 146 -10.49 18.50 -5.59
N SER A 147 -9.66 19.55 -5.69
CA SER A 147 -10.09 20.95 -5.84
C SER A 147 -11.18 21.34 -4.82
N GLN A 148 -10.89 21.11 -3.52
CA GLN A 148 -11.80 21.29 -2.38
C GLN A 148 -13.13 20.53 -2.56
N GLY A 149 -13.03 19.32 -3.12
CA GLY A 149 -14.13 18.41 -3.35
C GLY A 149 -14.91 18.63 -4.65
N LYS A 150 -14.57 19.61 -5.47
CA LYS A 150 -15.25 19.85 -6.76
C LYS A 150 -14.79 18.90 -7.87
N TYR A 151 -13.61 18.30 -7.74
CA TYR A 151 -13.00 17.44 -8.78
C TYR A 151 -12.98 18.12 -10.15
N HIS A 152 -12.57 19.41 -10.19
CA HIS A 152 -12.56 20.29 -11.37
C HIS A 152 -13.91 20.52 -12.05
N GLY A 153 -15.02 20.11 -11.41
CA GLY A 153 -16.38 20.24 -11.88
C GLY A 153 -17.27 21.07 -10.95
N GLU A 154 -18.56 20.78 -10.99
CA GLU A 154 -19.58 21.44 -10.18
C GLU A 154 -19.72 20.82 -8.77
N ARG A 155 -20.23 21.61 -7.83
CA ARG A 155 -20.62 21.11 -6.51
C ARG A 155 -21.93 20.34 -6.61
N ALA A 156 -21.95 19.14 -6.03
CA ALA A 156 -23.15 18.31 -5.99
C ALA A 156 -23.15 17.41 -4.75
N LEU A 157 -24.33 16.96 -4.36
CA LEU A 157 -24.53 15.88 -3.42
C LEU A 157 -25.18 14.71 -4.16
N MET A 158 -24.69 13.49 -3.93
CA MET A 158 -25.27 12.28 -4.50
C MET A 158 -26.69 12.07 -3.97
N SER A 159 -27.65 11.81 -4.87
CA SER A 159 -28.99 11.41 -4.42
C SER A 159 -28.98 9.96 -3.93
N PHE A 160 -30.01 9.59 -3.14
CA PHE A 160 -30.19 8.20 -2.72
C PHE A 160 -30.34 7.26 -3.92
N GLU A 161 -31.04 7.69 -4.95
CA GLU A 161 -31.32 6.91 -6.16
C GLU A 161 -30.04 6.56 -6.91
N VAL A 162 -29.12 7.52 -7.07
CA VAL A 162 -27.80 7.31 -7.68
C VAL A 162 -26.98 6.34 -6.85
N GLY A 163 -26.89 6.57 -5.54
CA GLY A 163 -26.12 5.70 -4.65
C GLY A 163 -26.70 4.28 -4.58
N LYS A 164 -28.02 4.14 -4.55
CA LYS A 164 -28.72 2.84 -4.63
C LYS A 164 -28.38 2.13 -5.92
N GLN A 165 -28.46 2.79 -7.07
CA GLN A 165 -28.10 2.22 -8.36
C GLN A 165 -26.62 1.79 -8.41
N ALA A 166 -25.72 2.53 -7.76
CA ALA A 166 -24.31 2.15 -7.64
C ALA A 166 -24.15 0.84 -6.83
N LEU A 167 -24.89 0.66 -5.73
CA LEU A 167 -24.90 -0.59 -4.97
C LEU A 167 -25.48 -1.76 -5.77
N ASP A 168 -26.56 -1.54 -6.52
CA ASP A 168 -27.15 -2.54 -7.42
C ASP A 168 -26.17 -2.92 -8.54
N PHE A 169 -25.46 -1.94 -9.12
CA PHE A 169 -24.38 -2.17 -10.08
C PHE A 169 -23.26 -3.03 -9.48
N LEU A 170 -22.82 -2.74 -8.24
CA LEU A 170 -21.80 -3.51 -7.57
C LEU A 170 -22.25 -4.97 -7.36
N ILE A 171 -23.48 -5.19 -6.90
CA ILE A 171 -24.05 -6.53 -6.71
C ILE A 171 -24.07 -7.28 -8.06
N ALA A 172 -24.61 -6.67 -9.11
CA ALA A 172 -24.75 -7.29 -10.43
C ALA A 172 -23.39 -7.66 -11.07
N ASN A 173 -22.35 -6.86 -10.83
CA ASN A 173 -21.02 -7.04 -11.43
C ASN A 173 -20.00 -7.73 -10.50
N SER A 174 -20.41 -8.25 -9.34
CA SER A 174 -19.49 -8.87 -8.37
C SER A 174 -19.38 -10.40 -8.51
N GLY A 175 -20.11 -11.01 -9.44
CA GLY A 175 -20.10 -12.47 -9.63
C GLY A 175 -20.40 -13.22 -8.33
N THR A 176 -19.62 -14.26 -8.05
CA THR A 176 -19.74 -15.08 -6.84
C THR A 176 -19.08 -14.46 -5.59
N ARG A 177 -18.45 -13.29 -5.70
CA ARG A 177 -17.77 -12.65 -4.59
C ARG A 177 -18.76 -12.25 -3.49
N ARG A 178 -18.53 -12.76 -2.27
CA ARG A 178 -19.38 -12.48 -1.11
C ARG A 178 -19.11 -11.10 -0.51
N ASN A 179 -17.84 -10.79 -0.24
CA ASN A 179 -17.46 -9.54 0.44
C ASN A 179 -17.28 -8.42 -0.59
N LEU A 180 -18.03 -7.34 -0.41
CA LEU A 180 -18.02 -6.15 -1.24
C LEU A 180 -17.60 -4.95 -0.40
N GLU A 181 -16.70 -4.11 -0.93
CA GLU A 181 -16.20 -2.93 -0.25
C GLU A 181 -16.89 -1.69 -0.81
N VAL A 182 -17.29 -0.78 0.07
CA VAL A 182 -17.85 0.52 -0.31
C VAL A 182 -17.21 1.61 0.54
N ASP A 183 -16.51 2.52 -0.12
CA ASP A 183 -15.88 3.66 0.52
C ASP A 183 -16.76 4.91 0.33
N PHE A 184 -17.26 5.50 1.40
CA PHE A 184 -17.90 6.81 1.37
C PHE A 184 -16.83 7.88 1.37
N PHE A 185 -16.77 8.62 0.27
CA PHE A 185 -15.70 9.56 -0.06
C PHE A 185 -16.25 10.82 -0.76
N GLY A 186 -15.35 11.60 -1.36
CA GLY A 186 -15.63 12.80 -2.14
C GLY A 186 -14.87 14.01 -1.61
N GLY A 187 -15.53 15.14 -1.42
CA GLY A 187 -15.00 16.28 -0.67
C GLY A 187 -15.05 16.01 0.83
N GLU A 188 -16.25 16.10 1.41
CA GLU A 188 -16.53 15.65 2.78
C GLU A 188 -17.84 14.84 2.81
N PRO A 189 -17.78 13.54 3.01
CA PRO A 189 -18.96 12.67 2.92
C PRO A 189 -20.00 12.96 4.01
N LEU A 190 -19.61 13.47 5.18
CA LEU A 190 -20.55 13.84 6.23
C LEU A 190 -21.45 15.03 5.86
N MET A 191 -21.14 15.78 4.80
CA MET A 191 -22.07 16.78 4.24
C MET A 191 -23.31 16.14 3.60
N ASN A 192 -23.27 14.84 3.33
CA ASN A 192 -24.39 14.05 2.81
C ASN A 192 -24.71 12.84 3.69
N PHE A 193 -24.52 12.97 4.99
CA PHE A 193 -24.62 11.86 5.95
C PHE A 193 -26.00 11.18 5.96
N ALA A 194 -27.06 11.94 5.75
CA ALA A 194 -28.41 11.36 5.64
C ALA A 194 -28.54 10.34 4.49
N VAL A 195 -27.87 10.59 3.37
CA VAL A 195 -27.83 9.65 2.24
C VAL A 195 -26.93 8.47 2.57
N VAL A 196 -25.78 8.69 3.22
CA VAL A 196 -24.89 7.59 3.68
C VAL A 196 -25.67 6.60 4.54
N LYS A 197 -26.43 7.08 5.54
CA LYS A 197 -27.27 6.22 6.41
C LYS A 197 -28.28 5.38 5.59
N LYS A 198 -29.00 6.02 4.68
CA LYS A 198 -29.99 5.33 3.82
C LYS A 198 -29.34 4.28 2.90
N LEU A 199 -28.16 4.55 2.37
CA LEU A 199 -27.42 3.62 1.52
C LEU A 199 -26.95 2.39 2.30
N VAL A 200 -26.46 2.57 3.52
CA VAL A 200 -26.09 1.45 4.41
C VAL A 200 -27.32 0.62 4.77
N GLU A 201 -28.42 1.25 5.16
CA GLU A 201 -29.69 0.55 5.43
C GLU A 201 -30.16 -0.27 4.21
N TYR A 202 -30.15 0.33 3.03
CA TYR A 202 -30.47 -0.36 1.80
C TYR A 202 -29.56 -1.57 1.57
N ALA A 203 -28.25 -1.41 1.65
CA ALA A 203 -27.29 -2.50 1.45
C ALA A 203 -27.56 -3.65 2.42
N ARG A 204 -27.74 -3.37 3.72
CA ARG A 204 -28.10 -4.39 4.74
C ARG A 204 -29.37 -5.13 4.40
N SER A 205 -30.39 -4.43 3.87
CA SER A 205 -31.67 -5.03 3.50
C SER A 205 -31.58 -6.04 2.35
N VAL A 206 -30.58 -5.89 1.46
CA VAL A 206 -30.41 -6.74 0.27
C VAL A 206 -29.33 -7.81 0.39
N GLU A 207 -28.42 -7.71 1.38
CA GLU A 207 -27.29 -8.62 1.59
C GLU A 207 -27.68 -10.09 1.57
N LYS A 208 -28.66 -10.46 2.38
CA LYS A 208 -29.11 -11.87 2.52
C LYS A 208 -29.65 -12.42 1.21
N ARG A 209 -30.48 -11.64 0.50
CA ARG A 209 -31.09 -12.07 -0.77
C ARG A 209 -30.07 -12.33 -1.86
N HIS A 210 -28.98 -11.54 -1.90
CA HIS A 210 -27.94 -11.66 -2.91
C HIS A 210 -26.73 -12.46 -2.46
N GLY A 211 -26.69 -12.97 -1.22
CA GLY A 211 -25.54 -13.70 -0.65
C GLY A 211 -24.30 -12.83 -0.53
N LYS A 212 -24.49 -11.53 -0.31
CA LYS A 212 -23.41 -10.54 -0.19
C LYS A 212 -23.19 -10.13 1.26
N ASN A 213 -22.04 -9.50 1.52
CA ASN A 213 -21.66 -8.89 2.78
C ASN A 213 -20.92 -7.58 2.48
N PHE A 214 -21.56 -6.45 2.76
CA PHE A 214 -20.96 -5.14 2.52
C PHE A 214 -20.07 -4.74 3.69
N ARG A 215 -18.90 -4.23 3.37
CA ARG A 215 -17.94 -3.63 4.29
C ARG A 215 -17.78 -2.16 3.91
N PHE A 216 -18.16 -1.29 4.85
CA PHE A 216 -18.17 0.15 4.62
C PHE A 216 -16.95 0.81 5.24
N THR A 217 -16.34 1.75 4.51
CA THR A 217 -15.32 2.67 4.99
C THR A 217 -15.85 4.10 4.87
N LEU A 218 -15.60 4.92 5.88
CA LEU A 218 -15.88 6.35 5.89
C LEU A 218 -14.58 7.13 6.01
N THR A 219 -14.29 8.01 5.05
CA THR A 219 -13.14 8.93 5.13
C THR A 219 -13.65 10.34 5.42
N THR A 220 -13.20 10.96 6.53
CA THR A 220 -13.70 12.27 6.94
C THR A 220 -12.60 13.21 7.44
N ASN A 221 -12.80 14.52 7.23
CA ASN A 221 -11.98 15.57 7.83
C ASN A 221 -12.36 15.87 9.30
N GLY A 222 -13.40 15.24 9.82
CA GLY A 222 -13.78 15.28 11.24
C GLY A 222 -14.60 16.48 11.70
N VAL A 223 -14.71 17.54 10.92
CA VAL A 223 -15.38 18.78 11.36
C VAL A 223 -16.85 18.54 11.72
N LEU A 224 -17.53 17.66 10.99
CA LEU A 224 -18.96 17.35 11.16
C LEU A 224 -19.21 16.12 12.06
N ILE A 225 -18.20 15.52 12.66
CA ILE A 225 -18.41 14.43 13.63
C ILE A 225 -19.18 14.96 14.83
N ASP A 226 -20.25 14.28 15.18
CA ASP A 226 -21.07 14.42 16.39
C ASP A 226 -21.40 13.03 16.94
N ASP A 227 -22.28 12.94 17.93
CA ASP A 227 -22.64 11.68 18.58
C ASP A 227 -23.41 10.75 17.65
N ASP A 228 -24.28 11.24 16.76
CA ASP A 228 -24.98 10.44 15.75
C ASP A 228 -23.99 9.79 14.77
N VAL A 229 -22.98 10.55 14.33
CA VAL A 229 -21.91 10.02 13.46
C VAL A 229 -21.09 8.96 14.18
N ILE A 230 -20.75 9.18 15.46
CA ILE A 230 -19.96 8.25 16.27
C ILE A 230 -20.70 6.92 16.44
N ASP A 231 -21.96 6.97 16.87
CA ASP A 231 -22.79 5.79 17.11
C ASP A 231 -23.01 5.00 15.80
N PHE A 232 -23.27 5.70 14.71
CA PHE A 232 -23.43 5.08 13.40
C PHE A 232 -22.13 4.46 12.90
N ALA A 233 -21.00 5.16 13.03
CA ALA A 233 -19.71 4.66 12.58
C ALA A 233 -19.28 3.43 13.38
N ASP A 234 -19.49 3.42 14.70
CA ASP A 234 -19.17 2.26 15.53
C ASP A 234 -19.98 1.02 15.11
N LYS A 235 -21.27 1.21 14.82
CA LYS A 235 -22.19 0.13 14.47
C LYS A 235 -21.99 -0.41 13.05
N GLU A 236 -21.85 0.46 12.05
CA GLU A 236 -22.01 0.12 10.64
C GLU A 236 -20.70 0.17 9.83
N MET A 237 -19.71 0.96 10.26
CA MET A 237 -18.47 1.12 9.51
C MET A 237 -17.44 0.06 9.87
N SER A 238 -17.00 -0.72 8.89
CA SER A 238 -15.89 -1.67 9.04
C SER A 238 -14.58 -0.95 9.32
N ASN A 239 -14.42 0.27 8.79
CA ASN A 239 -13.25 1.11 9.04
C ASN A 239 -13.62 2.60 8.95
N VAL A 240 -12.87 3.46 9.65
CA VAL A 240 -12.98 4.91 9.54
C VAL A 240 -11.61 5.52 9.33
N VAL A 241 -11.47 6.35 8.29
CA VAL A 241 -10.25 7.08 7.98
C VAL A 241 -10.41 8.53 8.43
N LEU A 242 -9.57 8.95 9.38
CA LEU A 242 -9.61 10.25 10.04
C LEU A 242 -8.44 11.11 9.53
N SER A 243 -8.76 12.23 8.88
CA SER A 243 -7.77 13.08 8.24
C SER A 243 -7.07 14.00 9.25
N LEU A 244 -5.81 13.67 9.62
CA LEU A 244 -4.97 14.46 10.52
C LEU A 244 -3.52 14.42 10.05
N ASP A 245 -2.89 15.59 9.85
CA ASP A 245 -1.52 15.66 9.30
C ASP A 245 -0.42 15.66 10.37
N GLY A 246 -0.76 15.50 11.66
CA GLY A 246 0.17 15.42 12.77
C GLY A 246 0.18 16.67 13.64
N ARG A 247 1.31 17.38 13.73
CA ARG A 247 1.45 18.62 14.52
C ARG A 247 0.43 19.68 14.12
N LYS A 248 -0.04 20.47 15.10
CA LYS A 248 -1.06 21.49 14.86
C LYS A 248 -0.67 22.50 13.76
N GLU A 249 0.56 23.01 13.82
CA GLU A 249 1.08 23.99 12.87
C GLU A 249 1.19 23.42 11.44
N VAL A 250 1.48 22.11 11.29
CA VAL A 250 1.49 21.40 10.02
C VAL A 250 0.06 21.24 9.50
N HIS A 251 -0.83 20.73 10.33
CA HIS A 251 -2.23 20.52 9.99
C HIS A 251 -2.93 21.83 9.59
N ASP A 252 -2.83 22.85 10.43
CA ASP A 252 -3.52 24.13 10.25
C ASP A 252 -2.90 25.02 9.15
N ARG A 253 -1.68 24.70 8.68
CA ARG A 253 -1.12 25.33 7.48
C ARG A 253 -1.96 25.03 6.22
N PHE A 254 -2.50 23.84 6.12
CA PHE A 254 -3.16 23.37 4.90
C PHE A 254 -4.66 23.17 5.08
N ARG A 255 -5.12 22.62 6.23
CA ARG A 255 -6.51 22.23 6.46
C ARG A 255 -7.29 23.30 7.18
N VAL A 256 -7.54 24.37 6.45
CA VAL A 256 -8.30 25.54 6.92
C VAL A 256 -9.74 25.52 6.42
N ASP A 257 -10.63 26.22 7.12
CA ASP A 257 -11.99 26.49 6.64
C ASP A 257 -11.96 27.65 5.59
N TYR A 258 -13.13 28.02 5.05
CA TYR A 258 -13.24 29.09 4.06
C TYR A 258 -12.99 30.50 4.65
N ALA A 259 -12.92 30.65 5.96
CA ALA A 259 -12.52 31.89 6.64
C ALA A 259 -10.99 31.90 6.96
N GLY A 260 -10.26 30.82 6.62
CA GLY A 260 -8.83 30.70 6.88
C GLY A 260 -8.49 30.20 8.27
N ASN A 261 -9.47 29.76 9.07
CA ASN A 261 -9.21 29.22 10.41
C ASN A 261 -8.77 27.75 10.33
N GLY A 262 -7.75 27.38 11.11
CA GLY A 262 -7.30 26.00 11.25
C GLY A 262 -8.38 25.08 11.82
N SER A 263 -8.30 23.82 11.51
CA SER A 263 -9.30 22.83 11.94
C SER A 263 -8.84 21.91 13.08
N PHE A 264 -7.56 21.91 13.44
CA PHE A 264 -6.96 20.99 14.40
C PHE A 264 -7.70 20.94 15.75
N ASP A 265 -7.86 22.08 16.43
CA ASP A 265 -8.49 22.14 17.75
C ASP A 265 -9.97 21.72 17.72
N ARG A 266 -10.62 21.83 16.58
CA ARG A 266 -12.02 21.44 16.36
C ARG A 266 -12.18 19.94 16.18
N ILE A 267 -11.22 19.27 15.56
CA ILE A 267 -11.36 17.87 15.13
C ILE A 267 -10.72 16.89 16.10
N VAL A 268 -9.59 17.23 16.74
CA VAL A 268 -8.85 16.30 17.62
C VAL A 268 -9.73 15.76 18.76
N PRO A 269 -10.49 16.56 19.52
CA PRO A 269 -11.36 16.02 20.56
C PRO A 269 -12.44 15.07 20.01
N LYS A 270 -12.95 15.34 18.80
CA LYS A 270 -13.95 14.49 18.13
C LYS A 270 -13.36 13.17 17.69
N PHE A 271 -12.14 13.18 17.14
CA PHE A 271 -11.41 11.98 16.78
C PHE A 271 -11.11 11.11 17.99
N GLN A 272 -10.65 11.71 19.11
CA GLN A 272 -10.42 10.99 20.37
C GLN A 272 -11.71 10.34 20.88
N LYS A 273 -12.86 11.03 20.82
CA LYS A 273 -14.16 10.50 21.23
C LYS A 273 -14.57 9.31 20.32
N LEU A 274 -14.45 9.45 19.01
CA LEU A 274 -14.77 8.39 18.04
C LEU A 274 -13.86 7.17 18.23
N VAL A 275 -12.54 7.36 18.33
CA VAL A 275 -11.58 6.28 18.55
C VAL A 275 -11.85 5.54 19.85
N LYS A 276 -12.19 6.26 20.92
CA LYS A 276 -12.57 5.68 22.21
C LYS A 276 -13.84 4.83 22.09
N ALA A 277 -14.86 5.31 21.39
CA ALA A 277 -16.10 4.57 21.16
C ALA A 277 -15.85 3.26 20.42
N ARG A 278 -14.94 3.26 19.43
CA ARG A 278 -14.52 2.06 18.67
C ARG A 278 -13.54 1.15 19.40
N GLY A 279 -13.24 1.40 20.68
CA GLY A 279 -12.29 0.62 21.47
C GLY A 279 -10.85 0.66 20.94
N GLY A 280 -10.46 1.72 20.24
CA GLY A 280 -9.14 1.92 19.66
C GLY A 280 -8.86 1.07 18.42
N LYS A 281 -9.88 0.56 17.71
CA LYS A 281 -9.74 -0.37 16.58
C LYS A 281 -10.50 0.11 15.35
N ASN A 282 -10.13 -0.45 14.19
CA ASN A 282 -10.82 -0.24 12.91
C ASN A 282 -10.92 1.25 12.53
N TYR A 283 -9.83 1.98 12.71
CA TYR A 283 -9.65 3.36 12.25
C TYR A 283 -8.22 3.54 11.75
N TYR A 284 -7.98 4.58 10.98
CA TYR A 284 -6.66 5.08 10.65
C TYR A 284 -6.65 6.60 10.73
N MET A 285 -5.66 7.14 11.43
CA MET A 285 -5.27 8.53 11.22
C MET A 285 -4.52 8.61 9.92
N ARG A 286 -5.02 9.39 8.96
CA ARG A 286 -4.38 9.57 7.66
C ARG A 286 -3.87 10.99 7.52
N GLY A 287 -2.57 11.14 7.57
CA GLY A 287 -1.88 12.41 7.37
C GLY A 287 -1.21 12.50 6.00
N THR A 288 -0.84 13.72 5.65
CA THR A 288 -0.11 14.05 4.43
C THR A 288 1.16 14.80 4.81
N PHE A 289 2.31 14.37 4.28
CA PHE A 289 3.55 15.12 4.40
C PHE A 289 3.92 15.77 3.07
N THR A 290 4.60 16.91 3.16
CA THR A 290 4.87 17.82 2.05
C THR A 290 6.31 18.31 2.12
N HIS A 291 6.73 19.14 1.16
CA HIS A 291 7.99 19.89 1.24
C HIS A 291 8.15 20.69 2.55
N TYR A 292 7.04 21.12 3.17
CA TYR A 292 7.05 21.92 4.39
C TYR A 292 7.18 21.09 5.69
N ASN A 293 6.97 19.78 5.61
CA ASN A 293 7.12 18.83 6.71
C ASN A 293 7.73 17.50 6.26
N PRO A 294 8.91 17.52 5.62
CA PRO A 294 9.61 16.29 5.22
C PRO A 294 10.05 15.47 6.44
N ASP A 295 10.07 16.09 7.65
CA ASP A 295 10.34 15.51 8.96
C ASP A 295 9.07 14.84 9.57
N PHE A 296 8.32 14.11 8.77
CA PHE A 296 6.99 13.58 9.10
C PHE A 296 6.97 12.63 10.32
N LEU A 297 8.11 12.12 10.77
CA LEU A 297 8.20 11.35 12.01
C LEU A 297 7.80 12.19 13.23
N SER A 298 8.07 13.49 13.21
CA SER A 298 7.61 14.43 14.25
C SER A 298 6.09 14.53 14.27
N ASP A 299 5.44 14.43 13.11
CA ASP A 299 3.97 14.42 12.98
C ASP A 299 3.38 13.10 13.50
N ILE A 300 4.04 11.97 13.23
CA ILE A 300 3.67 10.66 13.79
C ILE A 300 3.78 10.68 15.32
N LYS A 301 4.87 11.22 15.87
CA LYS A 301 5.05 11.34 17.32
C LYS A 301 3.97 12.19 17.97
N ALA A 302 3.59 13.31 17.34
CA ALA A 302 2.49 14.15 17.81
C ALA A 302 1.16 13.39 17.81
N MET A 303 0.86 12.59 16.80
CA MET A 303 -0.34 11.75 16.79
C MET A 303 -0.33 10.68 17.89
N LEU A 304 0.84 10.09 18.18
CA LEU A 304 1.00 9.13 19.28
C LEU A 304 0.81 9.79 20.66
N GLU A 305 1.26 11.03 20.84
CA GLU A 305 1.03 11.83 22.08
C GLU A 305 -0.46 12.15 22.28
N LEU A 306 -1.22 12.32 21.20
CA LEU A 306 -2.68 12.48 21.23
C LEU A 306 -3.42 11.16 21.52
N GLY A 307 -2.72 10.03 21.61
CA GLY A 307 -3.27 8.71 21.91
C GLY A 307 -3.72 7.89 20.70
N PHE A 308 -3.38 8.31 19.48
CA PHE A 308 -3.70 7.56 18.28
C PHE A 308 -2.61 6.52 17.97
N THR A 309 -2.99 5.28 17.69
CA THR A 309 -2.05 4.16 17.49
C THR A 309 -2.18 3.46 16.13
N GLU A 310 -3.19 3.81 15.33
CA GLU A 310 -3.37 3.30 13.96
C GLU A 310 -3.10 4.44 12.99
N LEU A 311 -1.90 4.46 12.39
CA LEU A 311 -1.36 5.63 11.68
C LEU A 311 -1.03 5.32 10.22
N SER A 312 -1.22 6.33 9.37
CA SER A 312 -0.84 6.34 7.97
C SER A 312 -0.38 7.74 7.58
N MET A 313 0.77 7.86 6.92
CA MET A 313 1.27 9.12 6.35
C MET A 313 1.62 8.93 4.89
N GLU A 314 1.05 9.76 4.01
CA GLU A 314 1.26 9.71 2.57
C GLU A 314 1.99 10.96 2.07
N PRO A 315 2.84 10.84 1.04
CA PRO A 315 3.36 12.02 0.37
C PRO A 315 2.22 12.79 -0.31
N VAL A 316 2.33 14.11 -0.32
CA VAL A 316 1.38 14.95 -1.05
C VAL A 316 1.36 14.60 -2.53
N VAL A 317 0.16 14.56 -3.11
CA VAL A 317 -0.04 14.46 -4.55
C VAL A 317 -0.57 15.82 -5.03
N CYS A 318 0.24 16.56 -5.75
CA CYS A 318 -0.07 17.89 -6.25
C CYS A 318 0.54 18.12 -7.64
N ALA A 319 0.09 19.17 -8.30
CA ALA A 319 0.56 19.54 -9.63
C ALA A 319 2.06 19.92 -9.65
N GLU A 320 2.66 19.90 -10.83
CA GLU A 320 4.00 20.43 -11.04
C GLU A 320 4.02 21.93 -10.73
N GLY A 321 5.06 22.38 -9.99
CA GLY A 321 5.19 23.78 -9.56
C GLY A 321 4.41 24.16 -8.31
N ASP A 322 3.64 23.24 -7.70
CA ASP A 322 3.02 23.48 -6.40
C ASP A 322 4.10 23.55 -5.31
N ALA A 323 4.04 24.56 -4.47
CA ALA A 323 5.03 24.79 -3.40
C ALA A 323 5.02 23.69 -2.31
N ALA A 324 3.94 22.94 -2.17
CA ALA A 324 3.86 21.79 -1.26
C ALA A 324 4.52 20.53 -1.82
N LYS A 325 4.85 20.50 -3.13
CA LYS A 325 5.40 19.32 -3.80
C LYS A 325 6.76 18.94 -3.22
N LEU A 326 6.92 17.66 -2.90
CA LEU A 326 8.21 17.10 -2.50
C LEU A 326 9.22 17.20 -3.64
N THR A 327 10.44 17.60 -3.33
CA THR A 327 11.55 17.79 -4.25
C THR A 327 12.59 16.66 -4.12
N LYS A 328 13.57 16.65 -5.00
CA LYS A 328 14.70 15.72 -4.90
C LYS A 328 15.53 15.95 -3.64
N ASP A 329 15.59 17.20 -3.15
CA ASP A 329 16.35 17.55 -1.95
C ASP A 329 15.65 17.05 -0.67
N ASP A 330 14.34 16.86 -0.69
CA ASP A 330 13.58 16.28 0.42
C ASP A 330 13.77 14.75 0.52
N LEU A 331 14.14 14.10 -0.58
CA LEU A 331 14.18 12.62 -0.63
C LEU A 331 15.10 12.01 0.43
N PRO A 332 16.36 12.45 0.63
CA PRO A 332 17.21 11.87 1.68
C PRO A 332 16.62 12.05 3.08
N ILE A 333 15.97 13.19 3.34
CA ILE A 333 15.30 13.46 4.62
C ILE A 333 14.17 12.47 4.84
N VAL A 334 13.28 12.34 3.85
CA VAL A 334 12.10 11.45 3.93
C VAL A 334 12.51 9.98 4.07
N LEU A 335 13.55 9.53 3.34
CA LEU A 335 14.07 8.16 3.46
C LEU A 335 14.59 7.90 4.88
N LYS A 336 15.29 8.87 5.47
CA LYS A 336 15.77 8.78 6.85
C LYS A 336 14.62 8.74 7.86
N GLN A 337 13.54 9.50 7.63
CA GLN A 337 12.35 9.45 8.47
C GLN A 337 11.70 8.06 8.50
N TYR A 338 11.68 7.34 7.36
CA TYR A 338 11.19 5.95 7.34
C TYR A 338 12.08 5.02 8.16
N GLU A 339 13.41 5.17 8.09
CA GLU A 339 14.33 4.39 8.90
C GLU A 339 14.12 4.65 10.40
N ASP A 340 14.10 5.92 10.80
CA ASP A 340 13.91 6.31 12.20
C ASP A 340 12.52 5.87 12.73
N LEU A 341 11.50 5.88 11.88
CA LEU A 341 10.18 5.35 12.22
C LEU A 341 10.22 3.85 12.50
N ALA A 342 10.93 3.07 11.68
CA ALA A 342 11.07 1.63 11.93
C ALA A 342 11.79 1.34 13.25
N VAL A 343 12.85 2.06 13.55
CA VAL A 343 13.56 1.96 14.84
C VAL A 343 12.61 2.30 15.99
N LEU A 344 11.88 3.43 15.91
CA LEU A 344 10.91 3.84 16.92
C LEU A 344 9.82 2.78 17.13
N MET A 345 9.31 2.17 16.06
CA MET A 345 8.29 1.11 16.15
C MET A 345 8.81 -0.11 16.92
N ASN A 346 10.04 -0.54 16.62
CA ASN A 346 10.68 -1.66 17.32
C ASN A 346 10.92 -1.34 18.80
N GLU A 347 11.44 -0.15 19.13
CA GLU A 347 11.64 0.29 20.50
C GLU A 347 10.34 0.33 21.30
N ARG A 348 9.29 0.89 20.71
CA ARG A 348 7.98 0.95 21.36
C ARG A 348 7.33 -0.42 21.53
N ARG A 349 7.51 -1.34 20.56
CA ARG A 349 7.10 -2.74 20.67
C ARG A 349 7.76 -3.41 21.87
N LYS A 350 9.09 -3.29 21.99
CA LYS A 350 9.88 -3.81 23.14
C LYS A 350 9.43 -3.22 24.48
N ALA A 351 9.03 -1.96 24.49
CA ALA A 351 8.52 -1.27 25.67
C ALA A 351 7.02 -1.58 25.99
N GLY A 352 6.38 -2.51 25.26
CA GLY A 352 4.96 -2.84 25.46
C GLY A 352 3.97 -1.75 25.06
N LYS A 353 4.39 -0.80 24.22
CA LYS A 353 3.57 0.33 23.70
C LYS A 353 3.55 0.34 22.17
N PRO A 354 3.17 -0.77 21.50
CA PRO A 354 3.19 -0.85 20.05
C PRO A 354 2.19 0.13 19.42
N PHE A 355 2.42 0.45 18.16
CA PHE A 355 1.47 1.13 17.28
C PHE A 355 1.60 0.59 15.87
N THR A 356 0.57 0.78 15.05
CA THR A 356 0.55 0.36 13.65
C THR A 356 0.89 1.53 12.74
N PHE A 357 1.81 1.30 11.81
CA PHE A 357 2.00 2.17 10.66
C PHE A 357 1.57 1.42 9.40
N TYR A 358 0.49 1.86 8.76
CA TYR A 358 -0.18 1.14 7.67
C TYR A 358 0.76 0.67 6.56
N HIS A 359 1.75 1.50 6.19
CA HIS A 359 2.68 1.19 5.11
C HIS A 359 3.77 0.18 5.47
N TYR A 360 3.87 -0.21 6.76
CA TYR A 360 4.77 -1.26 7.24
C TYR A 360 4.03 -2.55 7.59
N MET A 361 2.73 -2.60 7.36
CA MET A 361 1.97 -3.84 7.52
C MET A 361 2.37 -4.84 6.44
N LEU A 362 3.23 -5.76 6.78
CA LEU A 362 3.75 -6.81 5.93
C LEU A 362 3.52 -8.16 6.62
N ASP A 363 2.99 -9.12 5.87
CA ASP A 363 2.90 -10.51 6.29
C ASP A 363 3.83 -11.33 5.40
N LEU A 364 4.97 -11.73 5.95
CA LEU A 364 5.95 -12.55 5.25
C LEU A 364 5.49 -14.00 5.11
N LYS A 365 4.52 -14.46 5.94
CA LYS A 365 4.03 -15.85 5.97
C LYS A 365 2.82 -16.06 5.05
N ALA A 366 1.90 -15.10 4.99
CA ALA A 366 0.61 -15.26 4.29
C ALA A 366 0.20 -14.06 3.41
N GLY A 367 1.10 -13.21 3.02
CA GLY A 367 0.88 -11.98 2.27
C GLY A 367 -0.13 -12.05 1.11
N PRO A 368 -0.46 -10.94 0.45
CA PRO A 368 -1.53 -10.89 -0.55
C PRO A 368 -1.32 -11.94 -1.65
N CYS A 369 -2.42 -12.46 -2.19
CA CYS A 369 -2.35 -13.45 -3.27
C CYS A 369 -1.57 -12.90 -4.47
N ILE A 370 -0.95 -13.80 -5.25
CA ILE A 370 -0.08 -13.44 -6.37
C ILE A 370 -0.78 -12.54 -7.40
N TYR A 371 -2.09 -12.71 -7.61
CA TYR A 371 -2.88 -11.84 -8.47
C TYR A 371 -2.76 -10.37 -8.05
N LYS A 372 -2.96 -10.08 -6.74
CA LYS A 372 -2.84 -8.72 -6.19
C LYS A 372 -1.42 -8.17 -6.29
N ARG A 373 -0.41 -9.04 -6.12
CA ARG A 373 1.01 -8.67 -6.26
C ARG A 373 1.37 -8.30 -7.70
N ILE A 374 0.72 -8.91 -8.68
CA ILE A 374 0.95 -8.63 -10.10
C ILE A 374 0.16 -7.40 -10.57
N SER A 375 -1.13 -7.30 -10.24
CA SER A 375 -2.06 -6.33 -10.83
C SER A 375 -2.38 -5.10 -9.96
N GLY A 376 -1.99 -5.10 -8.69
CA GLY A 376 -2.20 -3.97 -7.77
C GLY A 376 -3.63 -3.82 -7.26
N CYS A 377 -4.08 -2.58 -7.07
CA CYS A 377 -5.35 -2.25 -6.41
C CYS A 377 -6.60 -2.59 -7.22
N GLY A 378 -6.47 -2.87 -8.51
CA GLY A 378 -7.60 -3.15 -9.40
C GLY A 378 -8.34 -1.90 -9.89
N SER A 379 -7.70 -0.72 -9.84
CA SER A 379 -8.23 0.52 -10.40
C SER A 379 -8.70 0.32 -11.85
N GLY A 380 -9.92 0.79 -12.16
CA GLY A 380 -10.54 0.68 -13.49
C GLY A 380 -11.02 -0.72 -13.88
N THR A 381 -10.80 -1.73 -13.02
CA THR A 381 -11.21 -3.10 -13.28
C THR A 381 -12.07 -3.66 -12.15
N GLU A 382 -11.50 -3.94 -10.99
CA GLU A 382 -12.19 -4.47 -9.81
C GLU A 382 -12.64 -3.38 -8.83
N TYR A 383 -12.06 -2.18 -8.94
CA TYR A 383 -12.35 -1.00 -8.12
C TYR A 383 -12.63 0.19 -9.03
N MET A 384 -13.70 0.94 -8.72
CA MET A 384 -14.12 2.13 -9.47
C MET A 384 -14.62 3.21 -8.52
N ALA A 385 -14.50 4.48 -8.95
CA ALA A 385 -15.15 5.61 -8.28
C ALA A 385 -16.47 5.92 -9.00
N VAL A 386 -17.46 6.35 -8.21
CA VAL A 386 -18.80 6.78 -8.68
C VAL A 386 -19.02 8.23 -8.31
N THR A 387 -19.30 9.08 -9.29
CA THR A 387 -19.62 10.50 -9.06
C THR A 387 -21.04 10.71 -8.50
N PRO A 388 -21.41 11.89 -7.99
CA PRO A 388 -22.78 12.21 -7.59
C PRO A 388 -23.81 12.04 -8.71
N TRP A 389 -23.38 12.05 -9.95
CA TRP A 389 -24.24 11.87 -11.14
C TRP A 389 -24.27 10.42 -11.65
N GLY A 390 -23.53 9.50 -10.99
CA GLY A 390 -23.50 8.09 -11.36
C GLY A 390 -22.45 7.71 -12.40
N ASP A 391 -21.57 8.63 -12.79
CA ASP A 391 -20.46 8.32 -13.71
C ASP A 391 -19.43 7.44 -13.04
N LEU A 392 -18.85 6.51 -13.81
CA LEU A 392 -17.81 5.56 -13.39
C LEU A 392 -16.43 6.05 -13.84
N TYR A 393 -15.47 6.05 -12.91
CA TYR A 393 -14.05 6.36 -13.17
C TYR A 393 -13.15 5.26 -12.59
N PRO A 394 -11.91 5.11 -13.08
CA PRO A 394 -10.98 4.07 -12.59
C PRO A 394 -10.71 4.13 -11.08
N CYS A 395 -10.57 5.33 -10.52
CA CYS A 395 -10.51 5.58 -9.07
C CYS A 395 -10.81 7.05 -8.77
N HIS A 396 -10.84 7.42 -7.50
CA HIS A 396 -11.11 8.79 -7.04
C HIS A 396 -10.14 9.85 -7.60
N GLN A 397 -8.89 9.48 -7.91
CA GLN A 397 -7.90 10.41 -8.47
C GLN A 397 -8.08 10.71 -9.96
N PHE A 398 -8.89 9.92 -10.68
CA PHE A 398 -9.21 10.16 -12.09
C PHE A 398 -10.57 10.86 -12.30
N VAL A 399 -11.32 11.07 -11.22
CA VAL A 399 -12.61 11.76 -11.31
C VAL A 399 -12.40 13.20 -11.78
N GLY A 400 -13.16 13.61 -12.79
CA GLY A 400 -13.02 14.91 -13.47
C GLY A 400 -12.11 14.90 -14.71
N GLU A 401 -11.37 13.81 -14.94
CA GLU A 401 -10.59 13.58 -16.15
C GLU A 401 -11.45 12.87 -17.21
N GLU A 402 -12.20 13.59 -18.02
CA GLU A 402 -13.24 13.03 -18.93
C GLU A 402 -12.74 11.86 -19.80
N LYS A 403 -11.48 11.90 -20.24
CA LYS A 403 -10.85 10.82 -21.02
C LYS A 403 -10.70 9.48 -20.28
N PHE A 404 -10.91 9.45 -18.96
CA PHE A 404 -10.89 8.25 -18.14
C PHE A 404 -12.28 7.81 -17.67
N LYS A 405 -13.33 8.50 -18.09
CA LYS A 405 -14.69 8.06 -17.82
C LYS A 405 -14.91 6.65 -18.39
N LEU A 406 -15.41 5.74 -17.57
CA LEU A 406 -15.63 4.32 -17.94
C LEU A 406 -17.04 4.03 -18.40
N GLY A 407 -17.98 4.92 -18.10
CA GLY A 407 -19.41 4.74 -18.31
C GLY A 407 -20.20 5.29 -17.14
N ASN A 408 -21.31 4.65 -16.78
CA ASN A 408 -22.14 5.06 -15.65
C ASN A 408 -22.81 3.85 -14.96
N VAL A 409 -23.45 4.07 -13.82
CA VAL A 409 -24.04 2.99 -12.99
C VAL A 409 -25.30 2.35 -13.59
N TRP A 410 -25.93 2.95 -14.62
CA TRP A 410 -27.11 2.41 -15.32
C TRP A 410 -26.72 1.55 -16.52
N ASP A 411 -25.83 2.07 -17.37
CA ASP A 411 -25.39 1.40 -18.60
C ASP A 411 -24.18 0.49 -18.37
N GLY A 412 -23.53 0.64 -17.20
CA GLY A 412 -22.31 -0.08 -16.87
C GLY A 412 -21.07 0.55 -17.49
N VAL A 413 -20.03 -0.28 -17.66
CA VAL A 413 -18.77 0.12 -18.30
C VAL A 413 -18.95 0.06 -19.82
N THR A 414 -19.03 1.22 -20.47
CA THR A 414 -19.18 1.37 -21.93
C THR A 414 -17.85 1.63 -22.63
N GLU A 415 -16.91 2.32 -21.95
CA GLU A 415 -15.61 2.68 -22.50
C GLU A 415 -14.58 1.55 -22.31
N LEU A 416 -14.75 0.44 -23.04
CA LEU A 416 -13.91 -0.76 -22.94
C LEU A 416 -12.45 -0.48 -23.28
N SER A 417 -12.16 0.49 -24.14
CA SER A 417 -10.81 0.89 -24.50
C SER A 417 -10.07 1.50 -23.32
N VAL A 418 -10.76 2.30 -22.49
CA VAL A 418 -10.21 2.89 -21.26
C VAL A 418 -10.00 1.79 -20.23
N ARG A 419 -11.02 0.93 -20.00
CA ARG A 419 -10.89 -0.20 -19.08
C ARG A 419 -9.72 -1.10 -19.43
N LYS A 420 -9.50 -1.37 -20.74
CA LYS A 420 -8.42 -2.21 -21.22
C LYS A 420 -7.05 -1.66 -20.85
N LYS A 421 -6.83 -0.35 -20.90
CA LYS A 421 -5.55 0.27 -20.46
C LYS A 421 -5.20 -0.08 -19.01
N PHE A 422 -6.18 -0.09 -18.12
CA PHE A 422 -5.98 -0.46 -16.71
C PHE A 422 -5.84 -1.96 -16.53
N SER A 423 -6.61 -2.76 -17.25
CA SER A 423 -6.52 -4.21 -17.14
C SER A 423 -5.22 -4.78 -17.71
N ASP A 424 -4.62 -4.12 -18.70
CA ASP A 424 -3.33 -4.52 -19.28
C ASP A 424 -2.14 -4.09 -18.41
N SER A 425 -2.35 -3.13 -17.50
CA SER A 425 -1.31 -2.61 -16.62
C SER A 425 -0.99 -3.58 -15.49
N ASN A 426 0.25 -4.03 -15.41
CA ASN A 426 0.76 -4.87 -14.34
C ASN A 426 2.28 -4.76 -14.22
N VAL A 427 2.90 -5.41 -13.23
CA VAL A 427 4.35 -5.33 -12.97
C VAL A 427 5.22 -5.84 -14.11
N TYR A 428 4.70 -6.66 -15.00
CA TYR A 428 5.43 -7.22 -16.15
C TYR A 428 5.25 -6.43 -17.43
N THR A 429 4.21 -5.60 -17.52
CA THR A 429 3.98 -4.72 -18.67
C THR A 429 4.64 -3.36 -18.50
N ARG A 430 5.00 -2.97 -17.28
CA ARG A 430 5.73 -1.74 -16.96
C ARG A 430 7.23 -1.97 -17.12
N LYS A 431 7.86 -1.34 -18.12
CA LYS A 431 9.28 -1.54 -18.45
C LYS A 431 10.21 -1.29 -17.26
N ASP A 432 9.97 -0.20 -16.51
CA ASP A 432 10.82 0.19 -15.38
C ASP A 432 10.66 -0.73 -14.15
N CYS A 433 9.66 -1.62 -14.15
CA CYS A 433 9.49 -2.63 -13.11
C CYS A 433 10.20 -3.94 -13.40
N ALA A 434 10.74 -4.16 -14.63
CA ALA A 434 11.34 -5.42 -15.04
C ALA A 434 12.45 -5.86 -14.07
N ASP A 435 13.36 -4.96 -13.73
CA ASP A 435 14.54 -5.21 -12.90
C ASP A 435 14.38 -4.69 -11.45
N CYS A 436 13.14 -4.48 -11.00
CA CYS A 436 12.87 -3.98 -9.65
C CYS A 436 12.64 -5.14 -8.67
N TRP A 437 13.51 -5.29 -7.66
CA TRP A 437 13.38 -6.30 -6.62
C TRP A 437 12.03 -6.20 -5.86
N ALA A 438 11.53 -4.97 -5.69
CA ALA A 438 10.30 -4.72 -4.94
C ALA A 438 9.02 -4.91 -5.78
N LYS A 439 9.10 -5.32 -7.05
CA LYS A 439 7.94 -5.33 -7.96
C LYS A 439 6.74 -6.14 -7.46
N LEU A 440 6.98 -7.30 -6.86
CA LEU A 440 5.93 -8.16 -6.30
C LEU A 440 5.42 -7.70 -4.91
N TYR A 441 6.12 -6.77 -4.26
CA TYR A 441 5.63 -6.07 -3.08
C TYR A 441 4.84 -4.81 -3.45
N CYS A 442 5.35 -4.05 -4.44
CA CYS A 442 4.79 -2.79 -4.91
C CYS A 442 3.56 -2.95 -5.80
N SER A 443 3.46 -4.06 -6.53
CA SER A 443 2.38 -4.31 -7.50
C SER A 443 2.33 -3.28 -8.64
N GLY A 444 3.47 -2.66 -9.00
CA GLY A 444 3.58 -1.67 -10.07
C GLY A 444 3.22 -0.23 -9.67
N GLY A 445 2.92 0.03 -8.39
CA GLY A 445 2.60 1.36 -7.88
C GLY A 445 1.19 1.85 -8.23
N CYS A 446 0.96 3.15 -8.04
CA CYS A 446 -0.33 3.79 -8.28
C CYS A 446 -0.45 4.25 -9.74
N ALA A 447 -1.47 3.78 -10.47
CA ALA A 447 -1.71 4.18 -11.86
C ALA A 447 -1.98 5.69 -12.02
N ALA A 448 -2.63 6.33 -11.04
CA ALA A 448 -2.87 7.76 -11.06
C ALA A 448 -1.57 8.55 -10.86
N ASN A 449 -0.74 8.18 -9.88
CA ASN A 449 0.56 8.83 -9.68
C ASN A 449 1.47 8.65 -10.91
N SER A 450 1.45 7.46 -11.53
CA SER A 450 2.16 7.19 -12.77
C SER A 450 1.68 8.12 -13.89
N TYR A 451 0.37 8.21 -14.07
CA TYR A 451 -0.22 9.08 -15.09
C TYR A 451 0.11 10.56 -14.86
N HIS A 452 -0.06 11.08 -13.64
CA HIS A 452 0.24 12.49 -13.34
C HIS A 452 1.73 12.82 -13.45
N ALA A 453 2.62 11.84 -13.22
CA ALA A 453 4.06 12.04 -13.35
C ALA A 453 4.59 11.90 -14.79
N THR A 454 3.95 11.08 -15.64
CA THR A 454 4.51 10.67 -16.94
C THR A 454 3.56 10.84 -18.12
N GLY A 455 2.28 11.11 -17.88
CA GLY A 455 1.23 11.14 -18.91
C GLY A 455 0.71 9.74 -19.31
N ASP A 456 1.25 8.66 -18.71
CA ASP A 456 0.88 7.28 -19.01
C ASP A 456 0.56 6.50 -17.70
N VAL A 457 -0.56 5.78 -17.70
CA VAL A 457 -0.93 4.90 -16.57
C VAL A 457 0.05 3.74 -16.37
N ASN A 458 0.81 3.38 -17.40
CA ASN A 458 1.89 2.39 -17.37
C ASN A 458 3.27 2.99 -17.07
N GLY A 459 3.38 4.31 -16.98
CA GLY A 459 4.60 4.97 -16.56
C GLY A 459 4.96 4.65 -15.11
N VAL A 460 6.09 5.17 -14.66
CA VAL A 460 6.56 4.97 -13.28
C VAL A 460 6.84 6.32 -12.62
N TYR A 461 6.25 6.53 -11.46
CA TYR A 461 6.58 7.67 -10.62
C TYR A 461 7.85 7.37 -9.83
N ALA A 462 9.01 7.73 -10.39
CA ALA A 462 10.34 7.38 -9.86
C ALA A 462 10.54 7.77 -8.38
N TYR A 463 10.12 8.98 -7.99
CA TYR A 463 10.19 9.43 -6.58
C TYR A 463 9.43 8.47 -5.66
N GLY A 464 8.22 8.07 -6.04
CA GLY A 464 7.40 7.10 -5.30
C GLY A 464 8.04 5.71 -5.25
N CYS A 465 8.82 5.30 -6.25
CA CYS A 465 9.58 4.05 -6.23
C CYS A 465 10.63 4.04 -5.13
N GLU A 466 11.39 5.13 -4.96
CA GLU A 466 12.41 5.23 -3.91
C GLU A 466 11.78 5.18 -2.51
N LEU A 467 10.65 5.91 -2.33
CA LEU A 467 9.91 5.85 -1.06
C LEU A 467 9.39 4.43 -0.78
N PHE A 468 8.87 3.74 -1.80
CA PHE A 468 8.32 2.40 -1.63
C PHE A 468 9.40 1.37 -1.30
N LYS A 469 10.53 1.39 -2.01
CA LYS A 469 11.67 0.50 -1.73
C LYS A 469 12.13 0.65 -0.28
N LYS A 470 12.34 1.89 0.18
CA LYS A 470 12.75 2.17 1.56
C LYS A 470 11.70 1.69 2.58
N ARG A 471 10.42 1.93 2.32
CA ARG A 471 9.33 1.39 3.18
C ARG A 471 9.36 -0.13 3.29
N MET A 472 9.64 -0.83 2.18
CA MET A 472 9.75 -2.30 2.20
C MET A 472 10.98 -2.78 2.95
N GLU A 473 12.15 -2.16 2.76
CA GLU A 473 13.35 -2.47 3.56
C GLU A 473 13.06 -2.35 5.06
N CYS A 474 12.42 -1.25 5.48
CA CYS A 474 12.05 -1.02 6.88
C CYS A 474 11.01 -2.03 7.40
N ALA A 475 9.98 -2.35 6.61
CA ALA A 475 8.96 -3.30 6.98
C ALA A 475 9.50 -4.73 7.11
N ILE A 476 10.35 -5.14 6.17
CA ILE A 476 11.01 -6.46 6.20
C ILE A 476 11.94 -6.56 7.41
N TRP A 477 12.72 -5.51 7.71
CA TRP A 477 13.58 -5.48 8.89
C TRP A 477 12.76 -5.62 10.19
N LEU A 478 11.63 -4.91 10.32
CA LEU A 478 10.77 -5.01 11.50
C LEU A 478 10.26 -6.45 11.74
N GLU A 479 9.81 -7.11 10.69
CA GLU A 479 9.35 -8.50 10.82
C GLU A 479 10.52 -9.46 11.08
N ALA A 480 11.68 -9.25 10.43
CA ALA A 480 12.86 -10.07 10.65
C ALA A 480 13.37 -10.01 12.10
N VAL A 481 13.54 -8.81 12.67
CA VAL A 481 14.02 -8.68 14.06
C VAL A 481 13.00 -9.19 15.09
N LYS A 482 11.71 -9.09 14.78
CA LYS A 482 10.65 -9.67 15.61
C LYS A 482 10.72 -11.20 15.62
N GLU A 483 10.87 -11.83 14.46
CA GLU A 483 11.00 -13.31 14.34
C GLU A 483 12.28 -13.81 15.05
N LEU A 484 13.42 -13.10 14.94
CA LEU A 484 14.65 -13.47 15.64
C LEU A 484 14.45 -13.48 17.15
N GLU A 485 13.80 -12.46 17.70
CA GLU A 485 13.53 -12.36 19.14
C GLU A 485 12.54 -13.44 19.63
N GLU A 486 11.49 -13.74 18.85
CA GLU A 486 10.50 -14.76 19.17
C GLU A 486 11.09 -16.18 19.14
N ASN A 487 12.10 -16.42 18.30
CA ASN A 487 12.80 -17.71 18.19
C ASN A 487 13.98 -17.87 19.15
N GLY A 488 14.31 -16.85 19.95
CA GLY A 488 15.40 -16.88 20.92
C GLY A 488 16.80 -16.72 20.34
N ASP A 489 16.92 -16.22 19.13
CA ASP A 489 18.14 -16.04 18.36
C ASP A 489 18.63 -14.56 18.40
N SER A 490 18.57 -13.92 19.56
CA SER A 490 19.02 -12.53 19.79
C SER A 490 20.44 -12.42 20.34
#